data_5cb5da7c18b971226214cdbbf66a1102
#
_entry.id   5cb5da7c18b971226214cdbbf66a1102
#
_cell.length_a   1.000
_cell.length_b   1.000
_cell.length_c   1.000
_cell.angle_alpha   90.00
_cell.angle_beta   90.00
_cell.angle_gamma   90.00
#
_symmetry.space_group_name_H-M   'P 1'
#
loop_
_entity.id
_entity.type
_entity.pdbx_description
1 polymer ?
#
loop_
_entity_poly.entity_id
_entity_poly.type
_entity_poly.pdbx_seq_one_letter_code
_entity_poly.pdbx_strand_id
1 'polypeptide(L)'
;MRIHLANLLFSLFACSISCGAEAPENGALIYTENGSCLVSTYTNSTYSHVAIVLYEQGEPVVFEAKPGGVTKSTYERYLKAATAAKLTDRKPFSLWLMNPRHAYTNQELSKMLDLANQRIGTPYSVIPTITGRDQTTLQCAQYVSTILQTTPRFWFKAPKYQTPATLIKIVKPGYHPMSLLHKTSITNPSLLQKVCHFFK
;
A
#
# COMPACT_ATOMS: atom_id res chain seq x y z
N MET A 1 -37.46 -19.92 57.87
CA MET A 1 -36.03 -19.73 57.63
C MET A 1 -35.79 -19.93 56.11
N ARG A 2 -35.73 -18.84 55.30
CA ARG A 2 -35.60 -18.92 53.86
C ARG A 2 -34.16 -18.50 53.50
N ILE A 3 -33.41 -19.43 52.92
CA ILE A 3 -32.05 -19.25 52.47
C ILE A 3 -32.13 -18.75 51.04
N HIS A 4 -31.69 -17.50 50.81
CA HIS A 4 -31.50 -16.94 49.45
C HIS A 4 -30.13 -17.36 48.92
N LEU A 5 -30.13 -18.21 47.87
CA LEU A 5 -28.95 -18.52 47.09
C LEU A 5 -28.73 -17.37 46.11
N ALA A 6 -27.67 -16.59 46.31
CA ALA A 6 -27.22 -15.59 45.37
C ALA A 6 -26.39 -16.25 44.26
N ASN A 7 -26.93 -16.26 43.03
CA ASN A 7 -26.23 -16.68 41.85
C ASN A 7 -25.15 -15.63 41.47
N LEU A 8 -23.90 -15.96 41.70
CA LEU A 8 -22.75 -15.19 41.23
C LEU A 8 -22.46 -15.58 39.78
N LEU A 9 -23.00 -14.81 38.83
CA LEU A 9 -22.64 -14.93 37.41
C LEU A 9 -21.24 -14.31 37.21
N PHE A 10 -20.21 -15.16 37.13
CA PHE A 10 -18.88 -14.82 36.67
C PHE A 10 -18.93 -14.64 35.16
N SER A 11 -19.03 -13.38 34.73
CA SER A 11 -18.87 -13.01 33.32
C SER A 11 -17.37 -13.13 32.93
N LEU A 12 -17.01 -14.26 32.33
CA LEU A 12 -15.71 -14.44 31.71
C LEU A 12 -15.64 -13.53 30.45
N PHE A 13 -15.07 -12.34 30.60
CA PHE A 13 -14.62 -11.55 29.50
C PHE A 13 -13.47 -12.31 28.82
N ALA A 14 -13.79 -13.07 27.80
CA ALA A 14 -12.79 -13.61 26.87
C ALA A 14 -12.16 -12.42 26.12
N CYS A 15 -11.03 -11.95 26.63
CA CYS A 15 -10.17 -11.03 25.90
C CYS A 15 -9.59 -11.78 24.70
N SER A 16 -10.28 -11.74 23.58
CA SER A 16 -9.75 -12.22 22.31
C SER A 16 -8.57 -11.31 21.96
N ILE A 17 -7.34 -11.76 22.24
CA ILE A 17 -6.12 -11.16 21.69
C ILE A 17 -6.17 -11.49 20.21
N SER A 18 -6.87 -10.64 19.44
CA SER A 18 -6.70 -10.58 18.01
C SER A 18 -5.25 -10.16 17.79
N CYS A 19 -4.41 -11.07 17.29
CA CYS A 19 -3.12 -10.73 16.72
C CYS A 19 -3.43 -9.97 15.40
N GLY A 20 -3.98 -8.77 15.56
CA GLY A 20 -4.40 -7.90 14.46
C GLY A 20 -3.17 -7.34 13.78
N ALA A 21 -3.12 -7.45 12.46
CA ALA A 21 -2.22 -6.62 11.66
C ALA A 21 -2.40 -5.17 12.10
N GLU A 22 -1.28 -4.45 12.21
CA GLU A 22 -1.27 -3.03 12.59
C GLU A 22 -2.25 -2.24 11.70
N ALA A 23 -3.12 -1.45 12.32
CA ALA A 23 -4.08 -0.63 11.58
C ALA A 23 -3.33 0.48 10.81
N PRO A 24 -3.74 0.80 9.58
CA PRO A 24 -3.10 1.88 8.85
C PRO A 24 -3.45 3.23 9.50
N GLU A 25 -2.45 4.07 9.69
CA GLU A 25 -2.66 5.47 10.05
C GLU A 25 -2.97 6.31 8.80
N ASN A 26 -3.53 7.50 9.01
CA ASN A 26 -3.80 8.43 7.92
C ASN A 26 -2.47 8.93 7.31
N GLY A 27 -2.28 8.69 6.02
CA GLY A 27 -1.02 8.89 5.32
C GLY A 27 -0.10 7.66 5.27
N ALA A 28 -0.55 6.50 5.76
CA ALA A 28 0.21 5.26 5.68
C ALA A 28 0.46 4.82 4.23
N LEU A 29 1.56 4.12 4.01
CA LEU A 29 1.94 3.56 2.71
C LEU A 29 1.86 2.03 2.74
N ILE A 30 1.30 1.45 1.68
CA ILE A 30 1.27 0.00 1.48
C ILE A 30 2.18 -0.35 0.31
N TYR A 31 3.19 -1.16 0.56
CA TYR A 31 4.10 -1.67 -0.46
C TYR A 31 3.79 -3.12 -0.79
N THR A 32 3.83 -3.45 -2.08
CA THR A 32 3.78 -4.84 -2.55
C THR A 32 5.16 -5.29 -2.96
N GLU A 33 5.65 -6.34 -2.32
CA GLU A 33 6.89 -7.01 -2.66
C GLU A 33 6.61 -8.22 -3.55
N ASN A 34 7.35 -8.39 -4.65
CA ASN A 34 7.22 -9.45 -5.63
C ASN A 34 5.84 -9.53 -6.35
N GLY A 35 5.04 -8.45 -6.33
CA GLY A 35 3.72 -8.42 -6.98
C GLY A 35 3.76 -8.36 -8.50
N SER A 36 4.84 -7.86 -9.13
CA SER A 36 5.00 -7.75 -10.57
C SER A 36 6.44 -8.04 -10.97
N CYS A 37 6.63 -9.10 -11.77
CA CYS A 37 7.93 -9.45 -12.32
C CYS A 37 8.49 -8.33 -13.22
N LEU A 38 7.67 -7.75 -14.10
CA LEU A 38 8.09 -6.69 -15.01
C LEU A 38 8.65 -5.48 -14.26
N VAL A 39 7.91 -4.98 -13.25
CA VAL A 39 8.35 -3.84 -12.45
C VAL A 39 9.60 -4.18 -11.65
N SER A 40 9.65 -5.35 -11.02
CA SER A 40 10.81 -5.81 -10.25
C SER A 40 12.07 -5.92 -11.10
N THR A 41 11.96 -6.42 -12.32
CA THR A 41 13.10 -6.52 -13.27
C THR A 41 13.57 -5.14 -13.70
N TYR A 42 12.64 -4.26 -14.11
CA TYR A 42 12.97 -2.90 -14.56
C TYR A 42 13.61 -2.06 -13.44
N THR A 43 13.10 -2.15 -12.22
CA THR A 43 13.57 -1.35 -11.08
C THR A 43 14.73 -1.98 -10.32
N ASN A 44 15.12 -3.18 -10.69
CA ASN A 44 16.07 -4.04 -9.96
C ASN A 44 15.74 -4.09 -8.44
N SER A 45 14.46 -4.27 -8.13
CA SER A 45 13.93 -4.27 -6.76
C SER A 45 12.82 -5.30 -6.60
N THR A 46 12.69 -5.86 -5.41
CA THR A 46 11.55 -6.72 -5.07
C THR A 46 10.26 -5.94 -4.88
N TYR A 47 10.34 -4.65 -4.53
CA TYR A 47 9.17 -3.78 -4.39
C TYR A 47 8.64 -3.35 -5.75
N SER A 48 7.41 -3.79 -6.05
CA SER A 48 6.81 -3.66 -7.38
C SER A 48 5.60 -2.73 -7.42
N HIS A 49 5.05 -2.36 -6.27
CA HIS A 49 3.89 -1.47 -6.18
C HIS A 49 3.88 -0.69 -4.87
N VAL A 50 3.22 0.46 -4.88
CA VAL A 50 2.94 1.28 -3.68
C VAL A 50 1.58 1.94 -3.81
N ALA A 51 0.85 1.99 -2.69
CA ALA A 51 -0.41 2.70 -2.51
C ALA A 51 -0.33 3.57 -1.26
N ILE A 52 -1.23 4.55 -1.14
CA ILE A 52 -1.35 5.40 0.05
C ILE A 52 -2.73 5.24 0.68
N VAL A 53 -2.78 5.23 2.01
CA VAL A 53 -4.02 5.22 2.79
C VAL A 53 -4.32 6.63 3.26
N LEU A 54 -5.50 7.13 2.90
CA LEU A 54 -6.03 8.40 3.42
C LEU A 54 -7.42 8.14 3.97
N TYR A 55 -7.80 8.89 5.01
CA TYR A 55 -9.11 8.71 5.62
C TYR A 55 -10.15 9.62 4.97
N GLU A 56 -11.25 9.03 4.52
CA GLU A 56 -12.45 9.74 4.05
C GLU A 56 -13.59 9.47 5.05
N GLN A 57 -14.16 10.51 5.62
CA GLN A 57 -15.27 10.40 6.58
C GLN A 57 -14.97 9.47 7.79
N GLY A 58 -13.71 9.41 8.21
CA GLY A 58 -13.27 8.55 9.31
C GLY A 58 -12.87 7.13 8.92
N GLU A 59 -13.08 6.73 7.67
CA GLU A 59 -12.78 5.38 7.17
C GLU A 59 -11.48 5.36 6.35
N PRO A 60 -10.63 4.33 6.50
CA PRO A 60 -9.41 4.20 5.74
C PRO A 60 -9.69 3.80 4.28
N VAL A 61 -9.24 4.62 3.35
CA VAL A 61 -9.37 4.46 1.91
C VAL A 61 -8.00 4.35 1.27
N VAL A 62 -7.80 3.34 0.44
CA VAL A 62 -6.55 3.12 -0.30
C VAL A 62 -6.66 3.77 -1.67
N PHE A 63 -5.71 4.63 -1.98
CA PHE A 63 -5.54 5.29 -3.27
C PHE A 63 -4.33 4.71 -3.98
N GLU A 64 -4.51 4.28 -5.23
CA GLU A 64 -3.45 3.63 -6.01
C GLU A 64 -3.57 3.93 -7.51
N ALA A 65 -2.43 3.97 -8.20
CA ALA A 65 -2.36 3.91 -9.66
C ALA A 65 -1.90 2.51 -10.08
N LYS A 66 -2.73 1.82 -10.85
CA LYS A 66 -2.50 0.44 -11.32
C LYS A 66 -3.00 0.27 -12.76
N PRO A 67 -2.71 -0.85 -13.44
CA PRO A 67 -3.35 -1.16 -14.72
C PRO A 67 -4.87 -0.97 -14.63
N GLY A 68 -5.42 -0.14 -15.53
CA GLY A 68 -6.81 0.34 -15.46
C GLY A 68 -6.96 1.77 -14.97
N GLY A 69 -5.91 2.39 -14.41
CA GLY A 69 -5.88 3.80 -14.01
C GLY A 69 -5.75 4.03 -12.51
N VAL A 70 -5.87 5.29 -12.12
CA VAL A 70 -5.90 5.72 -10.72
C VAL A 70 -7.27 5.41 -10.13
N THR A 71 -7.29 4.67 -9.02
CA THR A 71 -8.52 4.23 -8.34
C THR A 71 -8.43 4.41 -6.84
N LYS A 72 -9.59 4.35 -6.16
CA LYS A 72 -9.69 4.22 -4.72
C LYS A 72 -10.60 3.07 -4.31
N SER A 73 -10.35 2.50 -3.15
CA SER A 73 -11.20 1.47 -2.53
C SER A 73 -11.09 1.54 -1.02
N THR A 74 -12.06 1.01 -0.29
CA THR A 74 -11.91 0.84 1.16
C THR A 74 -10.70 -0.05 1.46
N TYR A 75 -10.05 0.17 2.59
CA TYR A 75 -8.88 -0.61 3.02
C TYR A 75 -9.19 -2.12 3.06
N GLU A 76 -10.35 -2.48 3.60
CA GLU A 76 -10.80 -3.88 3.67
C GLU A 76 -10.92 -4.50 2.25
N ARG A 77 -11.58 -3.78 1.32
CA ARG A 77 -11.73 -4.24 -0.06
C ARG A 77 -10.39 -4.39 -0.76
N TYR A 78 -9.46 -3.46 -0.51
CA TYR A 78 -8.11 -3.53 -1.04
C TYR A 78 -7.39 -4.79 -0.56
N LEU A 79 -7.37 -5.05 0.76
CA LEU A 79 -6.74 -6.24 1.32
C LEU A 79 -7.39 -7.52 0.78
N LYS A 80 -8.72 -7.60 0.76
CA LYS A 80 -9.46 -8.74 0.21
C LYS A 80 -9.10 -9.00 -1.25
N ALA A 81 -9.06 -7.97 -2.09
CA ALA A 81 -8.67 -8.10 -3.50
C ALA A 81 -7.21 -8.54 -3.65
N ALA A 82 -6.29 -7.97 -2.89
CA ALA A 82 -4.88 -8.31 -2.93
C ALA A 82 -4.62 -9.75 -2.45
N THR A 83 -5.32 -10.22 -1.42
CA THR A 83 -5.16 -11.56 -0.86
C THR A 83 -5.90 -12.63 -1.67
N ALA A 84 -7.01 -12.28 -2.33
CA ALA A 84 -7.77 -13.19 -3.20
C ALA A 84 -7.13 -13.38 -4.58
N ALA A 85 -6.17 -12.56 -4.96
CA ALA A 85 -5.50 -12.68 -6.25
C ALA A 85 -4.84 -14.07 -6.36
N LYS A 86 -5.36 -14.91 -7.25
CA LYS A 86 -4.77 -16.22 -7.57
C LYS A 86 -3.42 -15.99 -8.24
N LEU A 87 -2.37 -16.01 -7.45
CA LEU A 87 -1.00 -15.76 -7.90
C LEU A 87 -0.34 -17.06 -8.31
N THR A 88 -0.97 -17.82 -9.21
CA THR A 88 -0.46 -19.09 -9.71
C THR A 88 0.92 -18.95 -10.36
N ASP A 89 1.27 -17.74 -10.79
CA ASP A 89 2.43 -17.49 -11.67
C ASP A 89 3.48 -16.57 -11.07
N ARG A 90 3.39 -16.24 -9.79
CA ARG A 90 4.27 -15.25 -9.16
C ARG A 90 5.09 -15.86 -8.03
N LYS A 91 6.24 -15.24 -7.76
CA LYS A 91 6.96 -15.47 -6.50
C LYS A 91 6.05 -15.21 -5.31
N PRO A 92 6.32 -15.79 -4.13
CA PRO A 92 5.65 -15.39 -2.91
C PRO A 92 5.63 -13.88 -2.83
N PHE A 93 4.44 -13.28 -2.70
CA PHE A 93 4.34 -11.84 -2.56
C PHE A 93 4.01 -11.46 -1.13
N SER A 94 4.42 -10.26 -0.73
CA SER A 94 4.12 -9.72 0.58
C SER A 94 3.53 -8.32 0.44
N LEU A 95 2.62 -7.99 1.35
CA LEU A 95 2.16 -6.63 1.59
C LEU A 95 2.79 -6.12 2.88
N TRP A 96 3.34 -4.92 2.81
CA TRP A 96 4.02 -4.25 3.89
C TRP A 96 3.36 -2.90 4.16
N LEU A 97 3.14 -2.57 5.43
CA LEU A 97 2.62 -1.29 5.89
C LEU A 97 3.75 -0.42 6.44
N MET A 98 3.73 0.87 6.11
CA MET A 98 4.56 1.89 6.73
C MET A 98 3.65 2.99 7.27
N ASN A 99 3.56 3.13 8.57
CA ASN A 99 2.85 4.23 9.21
C ASN A 99 3.76 5.46 9.38
N PRO A 100 3.24 6.68 9.26
CA PRO A 100 4.02 7.90 9.48
C PRO A 100 4.48 7.98 10.94
N ARG A 101 5.74 8.43 11.19
CA ARG A 101 6.28 8.62 12.56
C ARG A 101 5.57 9.73 13.33
N HIS A 102 5.06 10.70 12.60
CA HIS A 102 4.34 11.86 13.16
C HIS A 102 3.06 12.04 12.35
N ALA A 103 1.94 12.08 13.04
CA ALA A 103 0.65 12.33 12.41
C ALA A 103 0.70 13.56 11.51
N TYR A 104 0.05 13.46 10.37
CA TYR A 104 -0.14 14.62 9.50
C TYR A 104 -1.16 15.58 10.12
N THR A 105 -0.97 16.87 9.92
CA THR A 105 -1.96 17.87 10.32
C THR A 105 -3.20 17.79 9.42
N ASN A 106 -4.34 18.28 9.89
CA ASN A 106 -5.57 18.31 9.09
C ASN A 106 -5.37 19.07 7.77
N GLN A 107 -4.57 20.14 7.76
CA GLN A 107 -4.26 20.89 6.55
C GLN A 107 -3.43 20.08 5.55
N GLU A 108 -2.44 19.30 6.02
CA GLU A 108 -1.65 18.39 5.17
C GLU A 108 -2.55 17.30 4.59
N LEU A 109 -3.38 16.65 5.44
CA LEU A 109 -4.31 15.61 5.01
C LEU A 109 -5.32 16.10 3.98
N SER A 110 -5.88 17.30 4.17
CA SER A 110 -6.79 17.92 3.19
C SER A 110 -6.11 18.06 1.83
N LYS A 111 -4.91 18.63 1.77
CA LYS A 111 -4.16 18.79 0.50
C LYS A 111 -3.85 17.44 -0.16
N MET A 112 -3.46 16.44 0.63
CA MET A 112 -3.18 15.09 0.14
C MET A 112 -4.44 14.46 -0.44
N LEU A 113 -5.55 14.54 0.27
CA LEU A 113 -6.84 13.95 -0.12
C LEU A 113 -7.43 14.64 -1.35
N ASP A 114 -7.36 15.97 -1.42
CA ASP A 114 -7.84 16.76 -2.55
C ASP A 114 -7.10 16.35 -3.83
N LEU A 115 -5.75 16.27 -3.78
CA LEU A 115 -4.96 15.84 -4.93
C LEU A 115 -5.22 14.37 -5.28
N ALA A 116 -5.33 13.49 -4.29
CA ALA A 116 -5.61 12.08 -4.50
C ALA A 116 -6.93 11.89 -5.27
N ASN A 117 -8.01 12.57 -4.83
CA ASN A 117 -9.31 12.52 -5.47
C ASN A 117 -9.30 13.18 -6.87
N GLN A 118 -8.61 14.30 -7.05
CA GLN A 118 -8.50 14.98 -8.34
C GLN A 118 -7.89 14.08 -9.44
N ARG A 119 -7.07 13.12 -9.06
CA ARG A 119 -6.37 12.21 -9.99
C ARG A 119 -7.12 10.92 -10.28
N ILE A 120 -8.25 10.64 -9.64
CA ILE A 120 -9.06 9.44 -9.91
C ILE A 120 -9.42 9.40 -11.40
N GLY A 121 -9.28 8.22 -12.02
CA GLY A 121 -9.54 8.00 -13.44
C GLY A 121 -8.37 8.35 -14.37
N THR A 122 -7.29 8.97 -13.88
CA THR A 122 -6.09 9.20 -14.70
C THR A 122 -5.54 7.85 -15.21
N PRO A 123 -5.24 7.70 -16.52
CA PRO A 123 -4.72 6.46 -17.07
C PRO A 123 -3.37 6.06 -16.45
N TYR A 124 -3.14 4.75 -16.33
CA TYR A 124 -1.89 4.19 -15.82
C TYR A 124 -0.88 3.94 -16.93
N SER A 125 0.39 4.32 -16.70
CA SER A 125 1.50 3.91 -17.55
C SER A 125 2.83 4.01 -16.81
N VAL A 126 3.72 3.07 -17.07
CA VAL A 126 5.13 3.10 -16.64
C VAL A 126 6.06 3.71 -17.72
N ILE A 127 5.57 3.92 -18.93
CA ILE A 127 6.35 4.41 -20.06
C ILE A 127 7.04 5.76 -19.77
N PRO A 128 6.38 6.77 -19.17
CA PRO A 128 7.03 8.03 -18.83
C PRO A 128 8.23 7.87 -17.90
N THR A 129 8.15 6.92 -16.96
CA THR A 129 9.26 6.63 -16.05
C THR A 129 10.47 6.04 -16.78
N ILE A 130 10.23 5.25 -17.84
CA ILE A 130 11.28 4.59 -18.64
C ILE A 130 11.88 5.54 -19.67
N THR A 131 11.02 6.27 -20.39
CA THR A 131 11.43 7.06 -21.59
C THR A 131 11.69 8.53 -21.29
N GLY A 132 11.24 9.01 -20.12
CA GLY A 132 11.26 10.45 -19.78
C GLY A 132 10.23 11.29 -20.53
N ARG A 133 9.46 10.72 -21.47
CA ARG A 133 8.44 11.45 -22.22
C ARG A 133 7.29 11.84 -21.30
N ASP A 134 6.84 13.08 -21.39
CA ASP A 134 5.67 13.52 -20.64
C ASP A 134 4.40 12.93 -21.26
N GLN A 135 3.58 12.35 -20.41
CA GLN A 135 2.28 11.81 -20.76
C GLN A 135 1.27 12.18 -19.64
N THR A 136 -0.01 12.19 -20.00
CA THR A 136 -1.11 12.40 -19.05
C THR A 136 -1.43 11.15 -18.22
N THR A 137 -0.43 10.29 -18.01
CA THR A 137 -0.56 9.02 -17.31
C THR A 137 0.24 9.03 -16.01
N LEU A 138 -0.16 8.20 -15.06
CA LEU A 138 0.51 8.06 -13.76
C LEU A 138 0.90 6.59 -13.52
N GLN A 139 2.05 6.36 -12.90
CA GLN A 139 2.41 5.09 -12.29
C GLN A 139 2.32 5.19 -10.76
N CYS A 140 2.35 4.05 -10.05
CA CYS A 140 2.07 3.98 -8.62
C CYS A 140 2.96 4.90 -7.77
N ALA A 141 4.29 4.85 -7.93
CA ALA A 141 5.19 5.64 -7.11
C ALA A 141 5.19 7.13 -7.50
N GLN A 142 4.95 7.46 -8.78
CA GLN A 142 4.73 8.84 -9.21
C GLN A 142 3.48 9.42 -8.53
N TYR A 143 2.37 8.69 -8.55
CA TYR A 143 1.12 9.13 -7.93
C TYR A 143 1.29 9.39 -6.43
N VAL A 144 1.84 8.43 -5.70
CA VAL A 144 2.08 8.57 -4.26
C VAL A 144 3.06 9.69 -3.94
N SER A 145 4.18 9.80 -4.68
CA SER A 145 5.15 10.89 -4.44
C SER A 145 4.55 12.27 -4.71
N THR A 146 3.69 12.40 -5.72
CA THR A 146 3.00 13.66 -6.02
C THR A 146 2.05 14.05 -4.88
N ILE A 147 1.33 13.09 -4.29
CA ILE A 147 0.48 13.33 -3.11
C ILE A 147 1.33 13.77 -1.92
N LEU A 148 2.38 13.02 -1.58
CA LEU A 148 3.25 13.34 -0.45
C LEU A 148 3.92 14.72 -0.59
N GLN A 149 4.24 15.14 -1.80
CA GLN A 149 4.86 16.45 -2.07
C GLN A 149 3.92 17.64 -1.85
N THR A 150 2.61 17.43 -1.66
CA THR A 150 1.70 18.50 -1.25
C THR A 150 1.97 19.00 0.19
N THR A 151 2.77 18.24 0.95
CA THR A 151 3.20 18.55 2.30
C THR A 151 4.66 19.00 2.31
N PRO A 152 5.11 19.78 3.32
CA PRO A 152 6.51 20.18 3.43
C PRO A 152 7.45 19.05 3.90
N ARG A 153 6.92 17.87 4.19
CA ARG A 153 7.69 16.75 4.80
C ARG A 153 8.63 16.06 3.83
N PHE A 154 8.22 16.01 2.55
CA PHE A 154 8.99 15.32 1.52
C PHE A 154 9.12 16.18 0.28
N TRP A 155 10.31 16.13 -0.32
CA TRP A 155 10.57 16.78 -1.59
C TRP A 155 11.11 15.78 -2.60
N PHE A 156 10.47 15.72 -3.76
CA PHE A 156 10.84 14.84 -4.85
C PHE A 156 11.26 15.68 -6.07
N LYS A 157 12.54 15.65 -6.41
CA LYS A 157 13.07 16.43 -7.56
C LYS A 157 12.30 16.14 -8.84
N ALA A 158 11.91 14.90 -9.05
CA ALA A 158 11.19 14.47 -10.25
C ALA A 158 10.26 13.28 -9.92
N PRO A 159 9.00 13.52 -9.47
CA PRO A 159 8.04 12.46 -9.13
C PRO A 159 7.85 11.42 -10.24
N LYS A 160 7.90 11.82 -11.52
CA LYS A 160 7.72 10.92 -12.67
C LYS A 160 8.75 9.79 -12.76
N TYR A 161 9.93 9.98 -12.16
CA TYR A 161 10.99 8.96 -12.16
C TYR A 161 11.03 8.14 -10.87
N GLN A 162 10.11 8.38 -9.92
CA GLN A 162 10.07 7.59 -8.71
C GLN A 162 9.65 6.16 -9.03
N THR A 163 10.34 5.22 -8.40
CA THR A 163 9.95 3.81 -8.33
C THR A 163 9.55 3.49 -6.89
N PRO A 164 8.86 2.39 -6.61
CA PRO A 164 8.59 1.98 -5.23
C PRO A 164 9.86 1.93 -4.37
N ALA A 165 10.96 1.43 -4.93
CA ALA A 165 12.25 1.33 -4.24
C ALA A 165 12.91 2.69 -3.95
N THR A 166 12.85 3.64 -4.89
CA THR A 166 13.40 4.98 -4.66
C THR A 166 12.54 5.78 -3.70
N LEU A 167 11.21 5.61 -3.77
CA LEU A 167 10.28 6.25 -2.86
C LEU A 167 10.54 5.82 -1.41
N ILE A 168 10.73 4.52 -1.12
CA ILE A 168 11.08 4.02 0.22
C ILE A 168 12.29 4.77 0.80
N LYS A 169 13.36 4.95 0.00
CA LYS A 169 14.58 5.61 0.46
C LYS A 169 14.32 7.04 0.92
N ILE A 170 13.44 7.77 0.22
CA ILE A 170 13.12 9.16 0.53
C ILE A 170 12.19 9.27 1.73
N VAL A 171 11.17 8.39 1.83
CA VAL A 171 10.16 8.48 2.89
C VAL A 171 10.61 7.86 4.22
N LYS A 172 11.55 6.91 4.19
CA LYS A 172 12.03 6.16 5.36
C LYS A 172 12.29 7.01 6.62
N PRO A 173 12.87 8.22 6.55
CA PRO A 173 13.09 9.05 7.76
C PRO A 173 11.80 9.49 8.43
N GLY A 174 10.72 9.68 7.67
CA GLY A 174 9.41 10.16 8.17
C GLY A 174 8.42 9.04 8.51
N TYR A 175 8.80 7.77 8.30
CA TYR A 175 7.92 6.62 8.52
C TYR A 175 8.54 5.61 9.49
N HIS A 176 7.69 4.86 10.18
CA HIS A 176 8.10 3.70 10.96
C HIS A 176 8.66 2.58 10.06
N PRO A 177 9.43 1.64 10.61
CA PRO A 177 9.82 0.43 9.86
C PRO A 177 8.60 -0.29 9.31
N MET A 178 8.76 -0.97 8.18
CA MET A 178 7.69 -1.77 7.58
C MET A 178 7.21 -2.87 8.51
N SER A 179 5.90 -2.98 8.69
CA SER A 179 5.22 -4.11 9.32
C SER A 179 4.57 -5.00 8.24
N LEU A 180 4.60 -6.31 8.46
CA LEU A 180 4.05 -7.27 7.50
C LEU A 180 2.52 -7.34 7.66
N LEU A 181 1.79 -6.95 6.60
CA LEU A 181 0.33 -7.08 6.54
C LEU A 181 -0.11 -8.45 6.06
N HIS A 182 0.57 -8.97 5.03
CA HIS A 182 0.19 -10.23 4.41
C HIS A 182 1.37 -10.85 3.67
N LYS A 183 1.44 -12.18 3.68
CA LYS A 183 2.40 -12.95 2.90
C LYS A 183 1.71 -14.16 2.29
N THR A 184 1.85 -14.32 0.97
CA THR A 184 1.44 -15.54 0.28
C THR A 184 2.63 -16.46 0.06
N SER A 185 2.40 -17.77 0.09
CA SER A 185 3.35 -18.79 -0.40
C SER A 185 2.81 -19.39 -1.70
N ILE A 186 3.68 -19.59 -2.66
CA ILE A 186 3.34 -20.30 -3.91
C ILE A 186 3.84 -21.72 -3.78
N THR A 187 2.93 -22.69 -3.93
CA THR A 187 3.28 -24.11 -3.84
C THR A 187 3.86 -24.67 -5.15
N ASN A 188 3.55 -24.05 -6.30
CA ASN A 188 4.07 -24.49 -7.61
C ASN A 188 4.50 -23.32 -8.50
N PRO A 189 5.76 -23.23 -8.95
CA PRO A 189 6.21 -22.21 -9.90
C PRO A 189 5.68 -22.51 -11.30
N SER A 190 5.01 -21.55 -11.93
CA SER A 190 4.55 -21.65 -13.31
C SER A 190 5.66 -21.38 -14.33
N LEU A 191 5.37 -21.67 -15.61
CA LEU A 191 6.25 -21.38 -16.75
C LEU A 191 6.70 -19.89 -16.82
N LEU A 192 5.82 -18.95 -16.50
CA LEU A 192 6.15 -17.51 -16.49
C LEU A 192 7.22 -17.14 -15.45
N GLN A 193 7.23 -17.83 -14.32
CA GLN A 193 8.25 -17.65 -13.29
C GLN A 193 9.63 -18.12 -13.76
N LYS A 194 9.67 -19.16 -14.59
CA LYS A 194 10.91 -19.65 -15.24
C LYS A 194 11.47 -18.63 -16.23
N VAL A 195 10.61 -17.96 -17.01
CA VAL A 195 11.02 -16.91 -17.96
C VAL A 195 11.64 -15.71 -17.25
N CYS A 196 11.09 -15.26 -16.12
CA CYS A 196 11.68 -14.16 -15.36
C CYS A 196 13.07 -14.46 -14.77
N HIS A 197 13.41 -15.74 -14.57
CA HIS A 197 14.75 -16.15 -14.16
C HIS A 197 15.79 -16.12 -15.29
N PHE A 198 15.36 -16.23 -16.54
CA PHE A 198 16.26 -16.19 -17.70
C PHE A 198 16.76 -14.79 -18.04
N PHE A 199 16.08 -13.73 -17.56
CA PHE A 199 16.43 -12.33 -17.82
C PHE A 199 17.13 -11.63 -16.63
N LYS A 200 17.63 -12.41 -15.65
CA LYS A 200 18.51 -11.93 -14.58
C LYS A 200 19.95 -12.34 -14.82
#